data_78845d9742ef28278265c5e86db32cc2
#
_entry.id   78845d9742ef28278265c5e86db32cc2
#
_cell.length_a   1.000
_cell.length_b   1.000
_cell.length_c   1.000
_cell.angle_alpha   90.00
_cell.angle_beta   90.00
_cell.angle_gamma   90.00
#
_symmetry.space_group_name_H-M   'P 1'
#
loop_
_entity.id
_entity.type
_entity.pdbx_description
1 polymer ?
#
loop_
_entity_poly.entity_id
_entity_poly.type
_entity_poly.pdbx_seq_one_letter_code
_entity_poly.pdbx_strand_id
1 'polypeptide(L)' 'MLPIKGWRTYAPFREEMRNAYNDWIRRTDLIDGCVDFDKALCDPDESSAFRPEYDSGDHLHPSKAGYKAMAAAVLKEILK' A
#
# COMPACT_ATOMS: atom_id res chain seq x y z
N MET A 1 -1.95 -1.69 4.97
CA MET A 1 -2.11 -2.89 4.11
C MET A 1 -1.98 -2.50 2.65
N LEU A 2 -1.22 -3.28 1.91
CA LEU A 2 -1.00 -3.03 0.49
C LEU A 2 -2.21 -3.45 -0.37
N PRO A 3 -2.37 -2.86 -1.56
CA PRO A 3 -3.46 -3.25 -2.47
C PRO A 3 -3.17 -4.62 -3.09
N ILE A 4 -4.22 -5.46 -3.22
CA ILE A 4 -4.05 -6.83 -3.69
C ILE A 4 -5.03 -7.23 -4.81
N LYS A 5 -5.62 -6.26 -5.53
CA LYS A 5 -6.53 -6.59 -6.62
C LYS A 5 -5.80 -7.43 -7.67
N GLY A 6 -6.39 -8.54 -8.04
CA GLY A 6 -5.79 -9.54 -8.93
C GLY A 6 -5.18 -10.72 -8.20
N TRP A 7 -4.90 -10.61 -6.89
CA TRP A 7 -4.47 -11.76 -6.10
C TRP A 7 -5.65 -12.71 -5.90
N ARG A 8 -5.37 -14.02 -5.86
CA ARG A 8 -6.42 -15.06 -5.84
C ARG A 8 -7.39 -14.97 -4.66
N THR A 9 -6.98 -14.35 -3.55
CA THR A 9 -7.85 -14.21 -2.38
C THR A 9 -8.53 -12.85 -2.31
N TYR A 10 -8.37 -12.00 -3.35
CA TYR A 10 -9.03 -10.71 -3.40
C TYR A 10 -10.55 -10.88 -3.45
N ALA A 11 -11.25 -10.04 -2.69
CA ALA A 11 -12.71 -9.95 -2.72
C ALA A 11 -13.09 -8.53 -2.29
N PRO A 12 -14.25 -8.00 -2.71
CA PRO A 12 -14.66 -6.64 -2.35
C PRO A 12 -14.66 -6.37 -0.85
N PHE A 13 -15.05 -7.33 -0.02
CA PHE A 13 -15.05 -7.12 1.43
C PHE A 13 -13.63 -6.98 1.98
N ARG A 14 -12.65 -7.63 1.36
CA ARG A 14 -11.24 -7.48 1.74
C ARG A 14 -10.73 -6.09 1.43
N GLU A 15 -11.17 -5.54 0.31
CA GLU A 15 -10.83 -4.16 -0.05
C GLU A 15 -11.43 -3.17 0.94
N GLU A 16 -12.67 -3.38 1.37
CA GLU A 16 -13.30 -2.55 2.40
C GLU A 16 -12.53 -2.63 3.72
N MET A 17 -12.13 -3.84 4.13
CA MET A 17 -11.34 -4.04 5.34
C MET A 17 -9.99 -3.35 5.24
N ARG A 18 -9.32 -3.46 4.08
CA ARG A 18 -8.03 -2.83 3.83
C ARG A 18 -8.14 -1.31 3.97
N ASN A 19 -9.14 -0.73 3.33
CA ASN A 19 -9.36 0.71 3.37
C ASN A 19 -9.67 1.19 4.79
N ALA A 20 -10.52 0.48 5.51
CA ALA A 20 -10.87 0.83 6.88
C ALA A 20 -9.65 0.76 7.81
N TYR A 21 -8.84 -0.30 7.67
CA TYR A 21 -7.63 -0.48 8.47
C TYR A 21 -6.61 0.63 8.18
N ASN A 22 -6.40 0.94 6.89
CA ASN A 22 -5.45 1.99 6.50
C ASN A 22 -5.91 3.37 6.96
N ASP A 23 -7.20 3.66 6.87
CA ASP A 23 -7.75 4.91 7.37
C ASP A 23 -7.55 5.03 8.88
N TRP A 24 -7.76 3.94 9.61
CA TRP A 24 -7.54 3.94 11.05
C TRP A 24 -6.07 4.23 11.37
N ILE A 25 -5.13 3.56 10.66
CA ILE A 25 -3.69 3.79 10.86
C ILE A 25 -3.33 5.26 10.62
N ARG A 26 -3.88 5.86 9.56
CA ARG A 26 -3.57 7.25 9.20
C ARG A 26 -4.09 8.26 10.22
N ARG A 27 -5.17 7.93 10.92
CA ARG A 27 -5.86 8.86 11.81
C ARG A 27 -5.63 8.60 13.30
N THR A 28 -5.07 7.45 13.65
CA THR A 28 -4.88 7.12 15.07
C THR A 28 -3.75 7.96 15.67
N ASP A 29 -3.94 8.38 16.93
CA ASP A 29 -2.91 9.04 17.70
C ASP A 29 -2.20 8.09 18.66
N LEU A 30 -2.48 6.78 18.55
CA LEU A 30 -1.83 5.76 19.38
C LEU A 30 -0.40 5.44 18.90
N ILE A 31 -0.01 5.91 17.72
CA ILE A 31 1.32 5.72 17.16
C ILE A 31 1.92 7.08 16.82
N ASP A 32 3.26 7.18 16.88
CA ASP A 32 3.96 8.44 16.65
C ASP A 32 4.02 8.87 15.18
N GLY A 33 3.73 7.94 14.27
CA GLY A 33 3.70 8.23 12.84
C GLY A 33 3.48 6.96 12.05
N CYS A 34 3.30 7.09 10.74
CA CYS A 34 3.17 5.93 9.87
C CYS A 34 3.83 6.18 8.53
N VAL A 35 4.31 5.08 7.90
CA VAL A 35 4.75 5.11 6.51
C VAL A 35 3.61 4.55 5.68
N ASP A 36 3.06 5.38 4.78
CA ASP A 36 1.88 5.00 3.99
C ASP A 36 2.31 4.27 2.71
N PHE A 37 2.62 2.98 2.84
CA PHE A 37 3.02 2.15 1.70
C PHE A 37 1.88 1.95 0.70
N ASP A 38 0.65 1.88 1.19
CA ASP A 38 -0.51 1.75 0.31
C ASP A 38 -0.58 2.93 -0.65
N LYS A 39 -0.53 4.14 -0.12
CA LYS A 39 -0.56 5.35 -0.94
C LYS A 39 0.64 5.43 -1.88
N ALA A 40 1.81 4.98 -1.44
CA ALA A 40 3.02 5.03 -2.24
C ALA A 40 2.99 4.07 -3.43
N LEU A 41 2.33 2.91 -3.29
CA LEU A 41 2.39 1.82 -4.26
C LEU A 41 1.11 1.60 -5.05
N CYS A 42 -0.03 2.16 -4.64
CA CYS A 42 -1.28 1.93 -5.35
C CYS A 42 -1.33 2.69 -6.68
N ASP A 43 -2.08 2.12 -7.63
CA ASP A 43 -2.34 2.78 -8.90
C ASP A 43 -3.25 3.98 -8.66
N PRO A 44 -2.91 5.20 -9.13
CA PRO A 44 -3.74 6.38 -8.90
C PRO A 44 -5.11 6.29 -9.57
N ASP A 45 -5.25 5.46 -10.62
CA ASP A 45 -6.52 5.28 -11.34
C ASP A 45 -7.32 4.10 -10.79
N GLU A 46 -6.66 3.17 -10.08
CA GLU A 46 -7.27 1.99 -9.49
C GLU A 46 -6.62 1.71 -8.15
N SER A 47 -7.10 2.36 -7.09
CA SER A 47 -6.45 2.33 -5.77
C SER A 47 -6.46 0.96 -5.10
N SER A 48 -7.27 0.01 -5.59
CA SER A 48 -7.29 -1.36 -5.06
C SER A 48 -6.17 -2.24 -5.61
N ALA A 49 -5.34 -1.71 -6.52
CA ALA A 49 -4.27 -2.44 -7.18
C ALA A 49 -2.94 -1.70 -7.05
N PHE A 50 -1.83 -2.45 -7.19
CA PHE A 50 -0.52 -1.83 -7.33
C PHE A 50 -0.41 -1.06 -8.64
N ARG A 51 0.42 -0.03 -8.69
CA ARG A 51 0.93 0.46 -9.96
C ARG A 51 1.60 -0.70 -10.68
N PRO A 52 1.41 -0.84 -12.01
CA PRO A 52 2.01 -1.97 -12.74
C PRO A 52 3.52 -2.11 -12.52
N GLU A 53 4.27 -1.00 -12.48
CA GLU A 53 5.71 -1.01 -12.28
C GLU A 53 6.12 -1.49 -10.88
N TYR A 54 5.21 -1.45 -9.91
CA TYR A 54 5.48 -1.86 -8.53
C TYR A 54 4.97 -3.25 -8.20
N ASP A 55 4.34 -3.91 -9.17
CA ASP A 55 3.75 -5.24 -9.02
C ASP A 55 4.74 -6.29 -9.56
N SER A 56 5.06 -7.31 -8.77
CA SER A 56 5.96 -8.37 -9.22
C SER A 56 5.34 -9.31 -10.25
N GLY A 57 4.03 -9.21 -10.47
CA GLY A 57 3.29 -10.05 -11.40
C GLY A 57 2.26 -10.94 -10.73
N ASP A 58 2.36 -11.16 -9.42
CA ASP A 58 1.41 -11.98 -8.67
C ASP A 58 0.30 -11.15 -7.99
N HIS A 59 0.38 -9.82 -8.08
CA HIS A 59 -0.58 -8.89 -7.46
C HIS A 59 -0.62 -8.96 -5.93
N LEU A 60 0.44 -9.49 -5.32
CA LEU A 60 0.57 -9.59 -3.87
C LEU A 60 1.88 -8.99 -3.38
N HIS A 61 2.99 -9.28 -4.06
CA HIS A 61 4.32 -8.83 -3.64
C HIS A 61 4.78 -7.65 -4.50
N PRO A 62 5.40 -6.63 -3.90
CA PRO A 62 5.98 -5.54 -4.68
C PRO A 62 7.11 -6.04 -5.59
N SER A 63 7.30 -5.37 -6.72
CA SER A 63 8.46 -5.59 -7.59
C SER A 63 9.70 -4.96 -6.97
N LYS A 64 10.86 -5.14 -7.62
CA LYS A 64 12.09 -4.46 -7.21
C LYS A 64 11.90 -2.94 -7.16
N ALA A 65 11.23 -2.37 -8.17
CA ALA A 65 10.91 -0.94 -8.16
C ALA A 65 9.94 -0.58 -7.04
N GLY A 66 8.99 -1.46 -6.72
CA GLY A 66 8.07 -1.28 -5.60
C GLY A 66 8.80 -1.23 -4.25
N TYR A 67 9.76 -2.13 -4.04
CA TYR A 67 10.57 -2.10 -2.82
C TYR A 67 11.40 -0.82 -2.71
N LYS A 68 11.93 -0.32 -3.82
CA LYS A 68 12.63 0.96 -3.83
C LYS A 68 11.70 2.12 -3.46
N ALA A 69 10.47 2.10 -3.97
CA ALA A 69 9.48 3.12 -3.62
C ALA A 69 9.12 3.06 -2.13
N MET A 70 9.02 1.86 -1.55
CA MET A 70 8.80 1.69 -0.12
C MET A 70 9.96 2.27 0.69
N ALA A 71 11.20 2.00 0.29
CA ALA A 71 12.38 2.55 0.96
C ALA A 71 12.38 4.07 0.90
N ALA A 72 12.04 4.65 -0.24
CA ALA A 72 11.94 6.10 -0.39
C ALA A 72 10.87 6.70 0.53
N ALA A 73 9.74 6.00 0.69
CA ALA A 73 8.67 6.44 1.58
C ALA A 73 9.13 6.44 3.05
N VAL A 74 9.92 5.44 3.45
CA VAL A 74 10.50 5.38 4.80
C VAL A 74 11.45 6.55 5.03
N LEU A 75 12.36 6.80 4.09
CA LEU A 75 13.30 7.91 4.21
C LEU A 75 12.60 9.25 4.31
N LYS A 76 11.56 9.45 3.52
CA LYS A 76 10.79 10.68 3.55
C LYS A 76 10.14 10.91 4.92
N GLU A 77 9.64 9.85 5.56
CA GLU A 77 9.03 9.95 6.88
C GLU A 77 10.08 10.23 7.96
N ILE A 78 11.26 9.60 7.88
CA ILE A 78 12.34 9.79 8.85
C ILE A 78 12.90 11.21 8.78
N LEU A 79 13.03 11.77 7.58
CA LEU A 79 13.62 13.10 7.35
C LEU A 79 12.62 14.25 7.48
N LYS A 80 11.43 13.94 7.85
CA LYS A 80 10.32 14.90 7.94
C LYS A 80 10.50 15.91 9.08
#